data_c1784d25dba3b5550d8b29dbd9e9907c
#
_entry.id   c1784d25dba3b5550d8b29dbd9e9907c
#
_cell.length_a   1.000
_cell.length_b   1.000
_cell.length_c   1.000
_cell.angle_alpha   90.00
_cell.angle_beta   90.00
_cell.angle_gamma   90.00
#
_symmetry.space_group_name_H-M   'P 1'
#
loop_
_entity.id
_entity.type
_entity.pdbx_description
1 polymer ?
#
loop_
_entity_poly.entity_id
_entity_poly.type
_entity_poly.pdbx_seq_one_letter_code
_entity_poly.pdbx_strand_id
1 'polypeptide(L)'
;MTRRGRVVLVGALALLLAGLVALLAPASRAAGPGSGAPTATVVREGDTLWAIAERQLPGRNPIAVVAEIRRLNDLDGYTVYTGQQLLLPAWR
;
A
#
# COMPACT_ATOMS: atom_id res chain seq x y z
N MET A 1 8.12 17.49 -28.03
CA MET A 1 7.37 17.48 -26.77
C MET A 1 8.31 17.66 -25.60
N THR A 2 7.91 18.46 -24.65
CA THR A 2 8.69 18.68 -23.45
C THR A 2 8.50 17.50 -22.49
N ARG A 3 9.48 17.30 -21.60
CA ARG A 3 9.43 16.25 -20.59
C ARG A 3 8.17 16.37 -19.72
N ARG A 4 7.71 17.59 -19.49
CA ARG A 4 6.51 17.86 -18.69
C ARG A 4 5.24 17.26 -19.31
N GLY A 5 5.10 17.35 -20.62
CA GLY A 5 3.96 16.79 -21.33
C GLY A 5 3.89 15.26 -21.20
N ARG A 6 5.04 14.61 -21.24
CA ARG A 6 5.14 13.16 -21.05
C ARG A 6 4.74 12.73 -19.66
N VAL A 7 5.26 13.44 -18.65
CA VAL A 7 4.97 13.13 -17.26
C VAL A 7 3.48 13.31 -16.97
N VAL A 8 2.87 14.37 -17.50
CA VAL A 8 1.44 14.63 -17.33
C VAL A 8 0.61 13.54 -18.00
N LEU A 9 1.00 13.12 -19.20
CA LEU A 9 0.28 12.05 -19.91
C LEU A 9 0.37 10.73 -19.17
N VAL A 10 1.54 10.37 -18.72
CA VAL A 10 1.75 9.13 -17.96
C VAL A 10 0.98 9.17 -16.64
N GLY A 11 1.01 10.29 -15.95
CA GLY A 11 0.27 10.47 -14.71
C GLY A 11 -1.24 10.37 -14.91
N ALA A 12 -1.74 11.01 -15.96
CA ALA A 12 -3.17 10.96 -16.30
C ALA A 12 -3.59 9.54 -16.66
N LEU A 13 -2.77 8.84 -17.43
CA LEU A 13 -3.05 7.45 -17.80
C LEU A 13 -3.05 6.54 -16.58
N ALA A 14 -2.10 6.72 -15.69
CA ALA A 14 -2.02 5.94 -14.45
C ALA A 14 -3.26 6.17 -13.58
N LEU A 15 -3.73 7.42 -13.48
CA LEU A 15 -4.94 7.75 -12.73
C LEU A 15 -6.18 7.12 -13.35
N LEU A 16 -6.26 7.15 -14.68
CA LEU A 16 -7.37 6.52 -15.39
C LEU A 16 -7.41 5.02 -15.18
N LEU A 17 -6.25 4.37 -15.24
CA LEU A 17 -6.15 2.95 -15.02
C LEU A 17 -6.50 2.59 -13.57
N ALA A 18 -6.03 3.37 -12.61
CA ALA A 18 -6.36 3.16 -11.21
C ALA A 18 -7.86 3.32 -10.95
N GLY A 19 -8.48 4.33 -11.57
CA GLY A 19 -9.92 4.53 -11.47
C GLY A 19 -10.72 3.38 -12.08
N LEU A 20 -10.27 2.88 -13.22
CA LEU A 20 -10.92 1.75 -13.89
C LEU A 20 -10.85 0.49 -13.04
N VAL A 21 -9.69 0.21 -12.47
CA VAL A 21 -9.51 -0.94 -11.57
C VAL A 21 -10.43 -0.82 -10.36
N ALA A 22 -10.55 0.37 -9.78
CA ALA A 22 -11.43 0.61 -8.64
C ALA A 22 -12.90 0.37 -9.00
N LEU A 23 -13.30 0.70 -10.22
CA LEU A 23 -14.67 0.45 -10.70
C LEU A 23 -14.93 -1.04 -10.97
N LEU A 24 -13.91 -1.75 -11.44
CA LEU A 24 -14.04 -3.16 -11.77
C LEU A 24 -13.93 -4.10 -10.58
N ALA A 25 -13.50 -3.59 -9.42
CA ALA A 25 -13.23 -4.40 -8.25
C ALA A 25 -14.12 -4.09 -7.03
N PRO A 26 -15.39 -3.67 -7.18
CA PRO A 26 -16.22 -3.44 -6.01
C PRO A 26 -16.52 -4.71 -5.22
N ALA A 27 -16.54 -5.84 -5.90
CA ALA A 27 -16.80 -7.14 -5.27
C ALA A 27 -15.70 -7.55 -4.29
N SER A 28 -14.46 -7.14 -4.55
CA SER A 28 -13.35 -7.44 -3.64
C SER A 28 -13.51 -6.76 -2.30
N ARG A 29 -14.13 -5.59 -2.28
CA ARG A 29 -14.41 -4.86 -1.03
C ARG A 29 -15.56 -5.49 -0.26
N ALA A 30 -16.48 -6.12 -0.95
CA ALA A 30 -17.62 -6.77 -0.35
C ALA A 30 -17.25 -8.05 0.42
N ALA A 31 -16.03 -8.55 0.23
CA ALA A 31 -15.53 -9.70 0.97
C ALA A 31 -15.52 -9.47 2.49
N GLY A 32 -15.48 -8.21 2.91
CA GLY A 32 -15.67 -7.83 4.30
C GLY A 32 -14.49 -8.15 5.21
N PRO A 33 -14.56 -7.66 6.46
CA PRO A 33 -13.53 -7.95 7.46
C PRO A 33 -13.58 -9.43 7.84
N GLY A 34 -12.42 -10.01 8.03
CA GLY A 34 -12.31 -11.40 8.43
C GLY A 34 -12.05 -12.36 7.30
N SER A 35 -12.01 -11.90 6.06
CA SER A 35 -11.72 -12.74 4.90
C SER A 35 -10.24 -13.14 4.79
N GLY A 36 -9.36 -12.57 5.62
CA GLY A 36 -7.93 -12.78 5.53
C GLY A 36 -7.27 -11.98 4.42
N ALA A 37 -8.00 -11.12 3.73
CA ALA A 37 -7.46 -10.28 2.69
C ALA A 37 -6.56 -9.18 3.28
N PRO A 38 -5.44 -8.84 2.62
CA PRO A 38 -4.59 -7.75 3.08
C PRO A 38 -5.36 -6.43 3.12
N THR A 39 -5.04 -5.62 4.10
CA THR A 39 -5.57 -4.27 4.21
C THR A 39 -4.51 -3.28 3.74
N ALA A 40 -4.94 -2.09 3.32
CA ALA A 40 -4.04 -1.05 2.87
C ALA A 40 -4.00 0.09 3.88
N THR A 41 -2.84 0.71 4.02
CA THR A 41 -2.66 1.92 4.80
C THR A 41 -1.84 2.92 3.99
N VAL A 42 -1.94 4.18 4.36
CA VAL A 42 -1.17 5.25 3.71
C VAL A 42 -0.05 5.69 4.65
N VAL A 43 1.15 5.81 4.11
CA VAL A 43 2.31 6.28 4.86
C VAL A 43 2.11 7.76 5.20
N ARG A 44 2.24 8.11 6.47
CA ARG A 44 2.18 9.48 6.95
C ARG A 44 3.57 10.08 7.05
N GLU A 45 3.62 11.39 7.13
CA GLU A 45 4.87 12.09 7.31
C GLU A 45 5.61 11.57 8.55
N GLY A 46 6.87 11.22 8.36
CA GLY A 46 7.71 10.69 9.43
C GLY A 46 7.53 9.20 9.75
N ASP A 47 6.63 8.52 9.07
CA ASP A 47 6.42 7.09 9.29
C ASP A 47 7.58 6.26 8.76
N THR A 48 7.91 5.21 9.51
CA THR A 48 8.82 4.15 9.09
C THR A 48 8.05 2.85 9.02
N LEU A 49 8.60 1.85 8.34
CA LEU A 49 7.97 0.52 8.32
C LEU A 49 7.80 -0.05 9.71
N TRP A 50 8.77 0.20 10.59
CA TRP A 50 8.71 -0.25 11.97
C TRP A 50 7.55 0.41 12.73
N ALA A 51 7.42 1.74 12.60
CA ALA A 51 6.35 2.47 13.25
C ALA A 51 4.98 2.03 12.74
N ILE A 52 4.86 1.80 11.44
CA ILE A 52 3.63 1.31 10.84
C ILE A 52 3.30 -0.09 11.37
N ALA A 53 4.30 -0.96 11.46
CA ALA A 53 4.11 -2.32 11.98
C ALA A 53 3.60 -2.30 13.42
N GLU A 54 4.18 -1.47 14.26
CA GLU A 54 3.78 -1.36 15.67
C GLU A 54 2.37 -0.78 15.82
N ARG A 55 2.04 0.21 15.00
CA ARG A 55 0.74 0.88 15.08
C ARG A 55 -0.39 0.01 14.54
N GLN A 56 -0.15 -0.66 13.42
CA GLN A 56 -1.18 -1.41 12.71
C GLN A 56 -1.36 -2.84 13.24
N LEU A 57 -0.29 -3.43 13.72
CA LEU A 57 -0.30 -4.81 14.22
C LEU A 57 0.36 -4.87 15.61
N PRO A 58 -0.24 -4.20 16.60
CA PRO A 58 0.30 -4.23 17.95
C PRO A 58 0.29 -5.64 18.53
N GLY A 59 1.28 -5.96 19.32
CA GLY A 59 1.41 -7.28 19.91
C GLY A 59 2.07 -8.32 19.02
N ARG A 60 2.35 -7.98 17.76
CA ARG A 60 3.08 -8.85 16.84
C ARG A 60 4.55 -8.50 16.84
N ASN A 61 5.40 -9.47 16.48
CA ASN A 61 6.83 -9.22 16.34
C ASN A 61 7.06 -8.24 15.18
N PRO A 62 7.55 -7.00 15.46
CA PRO A 62 7.70 -6.00 14.41
C PRO A 62 8.65 -6.42 13.30
N ILE A 63 9.67 -7.20 13.63
CA ILE A 63 10.63 -7.68 12.63
C ILE A 63 9.92 -8.54 11.59
N ALA A 64 9.09 -9.46 12.04
CA ALA A 64 8.33 -10.33 11.15
C ALA A 64 7.29 -9.54 10.35
N VAL A 65 6.63 -8.58 10.99
CA VAL A 65 5.63 -7.73 10.32
C VAL A 65 6.28 -6.90 9.23
N VAL A 66 7.41 -6.26 9.52
CA VAL A 66 8.13 -5.45 8.53
C VAL A 66 8.58 -6.31 7.35
N ALA A 67 9.08 -7.51 7.61
CA ALA A 67 9.50 -8.42 6.55
C ALA A 67 8.32 -8.78 5.65
N GLU A 68 7.15 -9.02 6.22
CA GLU A 68 5.96 -9.37 5.46
C GLU A 68 5.42 -8.17 4.68
N ILE A 69 5.44 -6.98 5.25
CA ILE A 69 5.06 -5.76 4.54
C ILE A 69 5.95 -5.57 3.32
N ARG A 70 7.26 -5.74 3.48
CA ARG A 70 8.20 -5.62 2.36
C ARG A 70 7.89 -6.63 1.27
N ARG A 71 7.60 -7.85 1.64
CA ARG A 71 7.26 -8.91 0.68
C ARG A 71 5.98 -8.59 -0.07
N LEU A 72 4.94 -8.17 0.64
CA LEU A 72 3.63 -7.87 0.04
C LEU A 72 3.70 -6.69 -0.92
N ASN A 73 4.58 -5.73 -0.66
CA ASN A 73 4.68 -4.50 -1.44
C ASN A 73 5.87 -4.49 -2.39
N ASP A 74 6.59 -5.60 -2.47
CA ASP A 74 7.76 -5.74 -3.35
C ASP A 74 8.79 -4.64 -3.12
N LEU A 75 9.11 -4.39 -1.85
CA LEU A 75 10.06 -3.36 -1.44
C LEU A 75 11.47 -3.94 -1.34
N ASP A 76 12.43 -3.26 -1.96
CA ASP A 76 13.83 -3.68 -1.91
C ASP A 76 14.51 -3.33 -0.59
N GLY A 77 13.98 -2.36 0.13
CA GLY A 77 14.54 -1.88 1.38
C GLY A 77 13.47 -1.49 2.36
N TYR A 78 13.84 -0.63 3.31
CA TYR A 78 12.95 -0.20 4.37
C TYR A 78 12.41 1.21 4.16
N THR A 79 12.75 1.84 3.04
CA THR A 79 12.34 3.21 2.75
C THR A 79 10.92 3.25 2.22
N VAL A 80 10.10 4.10 2.82
CA VAL A 80 8.74 4.40 2.37
C VAL A 80 8.58 5.92 2.29
N TYR A 81 7.65 6.35 1.46
CA TYR A 81 7.44 7.77 1.20
C TYR A 81 6.07 8.19 1.68
N THR A 82 5.97 9.41 2.20
CA THR A 82 4.70 9.99 2.61
C THR A 82 3.68 9.94 1.47
N GLY A 83 2.50 9.46 1.77
CA GLY A 83 1.44 9.29 0.77
C GLY A 83 1.47 7.94 0.05
N GLN A 84 2.52 7.15 0.23
CA GLN A 84 2.62 5.84 -0.37
C GLN A 84 1.59 4.89 0.24
N GLN A 85 0.92 4.13 -0.60
CA GLN A 85 -0.01 3.11 -0.14
C GLN A 85 0.73 1.81 0.10
N LEU A 86 0.53 1.23 1.28
CA LEU A 86 1.16 -0.05 1.66
C LEU A 86 0.09 -1.09 1.95
N LEU A 87 0.33 -2.29 1.45
CA LEU A 87 -0.46 -3.45 1.83
C LEU A 87 0.06 -4.02 3.14
N LEU A 88 -0.83 -4.34 4.04
CA LEU A 88 -0.50 -4.91 5.34
C LEU A 88 -0.90 -6.38 5.39
N PRO A 89 -0.13 -7.24 6.08
CA PRO A 89 -0.50 -8.64 6.21
C PRO A 89 -1.80 -8.78 7.01
N ALA A 90 -2.59 -9.79 6.66
CA ALA A 90 -3.87 -10.08 7.32
C ALA A 90 -3.68 -11.07 8.47
N TRP A 91 -2.67 -10.87 9.27
CA TRP A 91 -2.41 -11.73 10.42
C TRP A 91 -3.39 -11.44 11.56
N ARG A 92 -3.84 -12.47 12.17
CA ARG A 92 -4.71 -12.40 13.33
C ARG A 92 -4.07 -13.01 14.55
#